data_eabe6d68ad83189a08c95c128418ebe8
#
_entry.id   eabe6d68ad83189a08c95c128418ebe8
#
_cell.length_a   1.000
_cell.length_b   1.000
_cell.length_c   1.000
_cell.angle_alpha   90.00
_cell.angle_beta   90.00
_cell.angle_gamma   90.00
#
_symmetry.space_group_name_H-M   'P 1'
#
loop_
_entity.id
_entity.type
_entity.pdbx_description
1 polymer ?
#
loop_
_entity_poly.entity_id
_entity_poly.type
_entity_poly.pdbx_seq_one_letter_code
_entity_poly.pdbx_strand_id
1 'polypeptide(L)'
;MAFSKKLVDGETLTKENFKMPPKELGILPFWFWNGEMDEKEMEWQMKEYHDKGIPGLFIHGRFGESIGYLSDTWFKRTKFAVEKAKEIGIDVWVYDEMNWPSGTAYRKVPKENPELRQKYLEMVALPVPGPIFTFLEATDDRYVNTGDSKPIAAFACSEDEYKGSIEKLLDLTPNLSFNAVIPWEAPEGNWRLLYFLEKEIDYYIDALNPDSTAKFLEETHEKYKKAVGKDFGTIVPGFYTDEPAMHYYHVGMANQIIPWTKQMFKIFREKRGYDLKPYLAALFLDMGKDTAKIRYDFWRTLTEQYTDSYYKQIRNWCESNNVLFTGHLLGEEWLWMHARCEGNIFKHIEQMHITGVDHLYPIIGTEENPDQHVALKIASSAAHHFGSTRLLCESMGGTYWDCTLERMKWIANWEYALGVTIFNNHGYHYSIEGERKRDWPPSQFYHHTWWKYYNYFTEYMARLGHILSGGRHVAKILVLYPINSAWTNYLPSGATDIFNLIQAEFNYLTDTLLRLHFDFDFVDEDVLIDSKLNKGKLQIRDEEYSLVILPPVTHIKADTFKKLDSFVSQGGGLIADTLIPN
;
A
#
# COMPACT_ATOMS: atom_id res chain seq x y z
N MET A 1 -2.28 27.45 -2.90
CA MET A 1 -1.32 27.13 -3.98
C MET A 1 0.12 27.59 -3.72
N ALA A 2 0.41 28.60 -2.93
CA ALA A 2 1.80 29.03 -2.71
C ALA A 2 2.61 28.04 -1.84
N PHE A 3 1.97 27.37 -0.91
CA PHE A 3 2.63 26.43 0.00
C PHE A 3 2.84 25.04 -0.65
N SER A 4 1.83 24.52 -1.33
CA SER A 4 1.96 23.28 -2.12
C SER A 4 3.06 23.37 -3.18
N LYS A 5 3.27 24.57 -3.74
CA LYS A 5 4.33 24.83 -4.71
C LYS A 5 5.74 24.79 -4.10
N LYS A 6 5.93 25.26 -2.87
CA LYS A 6 7.23 25.18 -2.16
C LYS A 6 7.61 23.77 -1.77
N LEU A 7 6.65 22.95 -1.34
CA LEU A 7 6.87 21.52 -1.05
C LEU A 7 7.11 20.70 -2.32
N VAL A 8 6.56 21.14 -3.45
CA VAL A 8 6.61 20.41 -4.73
C VAL A 8 7.76 20.89 -5.63
N ASP A 9 8.07 22.16 -5.69
CA ASP A 9 8.98 22.74 -6.71
C ASP A 9 10.39 23.05 -6.19
N GLY A 10 10.87 22.55 -5.10
CA GLY A 10 12.23 22.74 -4.56
C GLY A 10 12.87 24.12 -4.86
N GLU A 11 13.51 24.75 -3.90
CA GLU A 11 14.27 26.00 -4.15
C GLU A 11 15.59 25.68 -4.85
N THR A 12 16.06 26.55 -5.75
CA THR A 12 17.37 26.43 -6.38
C THR A 12 18.47 26.35 -5.31
N LEU A 13 19.32 25.34 -5.38
CA LEU A 13 20.42 25.15 -4.46
C LEU A 13 21.43 26.31 -4.57
N THR A 14 21.59 27.07 -3.49
CA THR A 14 22.61 28.12 -3.34
C THR A 14 23.46 27.86 -2.11
N LYS A 15 24.61 28.52 -2.01
CA LYS A 15 25.47 28.44 -0.82
C LYS A 15 24.77 28.98 0.43
N GLU A 16 23.93 29.98 0.27
CA GLU A 16 23.17 30.62 1.34
C GLU A 16 22.07 29.66 1.86
N ASN A 17 21.24 29.11 0.98
CA ASN A 17 20.17 28.19 1.41
C ASN A 17 20.67 26.79 1.76
N PHE A 18 21.89 26.41 1.37
CA PHE A 18 22.54 25.22 1.93
C PHE A 18 22.99 25.44 3.39
N LYS A 19 23.47 26.64 3.74
CA LYS A 19 23.85 26.98 5.12
C LYS A 19 22.64 27.11 6.03
N MET A 20 21.55 27.67 5.52
CA MET A 20 20.25 27.81 6.18
C MET A 20 19.18 27.20 5.30
N PRO A 21 19.06 25.87 5.31
CA PRO A 21 18.15 25.15 4.41
C PRO A 21 16.70 25.52 4.70
N PRO A 22 15.85 25.53 3.67
CA PRO A 22 14.41 25.67 3.86
C PRO A 22 13.92 24.61 4.86
N LYS A 23 13.16 25.03 5.86
CA LYS A 23 12.69 24.13 6.92
C LYS A 23 11.78 23.03 6.38
N GLU A 24 11.07 23.31 5.29
CA GLU A 24 10.16 22.39 4.60
C GLU A 24 10.84 21.11 4.06
N LEU A 25 12.17 21.12 4.03
CA LEU A 25 12.99 19.99 3.57
C LEU A 25 13.45 19.06 4.71
N GLY A 26 12.94 19.30 5.90
CA GLY A 26 13.32 18.56 7.10
C GLY A 26 12.40 17.39 7.42
N ILE A 27 12.26 17.17 8.71
CA ILE A 27 11.48 16.10 9.30
C ILE A 27 10.04 16.58 9.52
N LEU A 28 9.06 15.79 9.10
CA LEU A 28 7.62 15.99 9.36
C LEU A 28 7.11 14.80 10.20
N PRO A 29 7.27 14.79 11.53
CA PRO A 29 7.00 13.61 12.36
C PRO A 29 5.51 13.38 12.58
N PHE A 30 5.16 12.17 12.97
CA PHE A 30 3.91 11.92 13.68
C PHE A 30 3.96 12.55 15.08
N TRP A 31 2.97 13.35 15.41
CA TRP A 31 2.67 13.77 16.75
C TRP A 31 1.53 12.91 17.31
N PHE A 32 1.90 11.92 18.11
CA PHE A 32 0.94 10.97 18.68
C PHE A 32 0.10 11.61 19.77
N TRP A 33 -1.17 11.83 19.45
CA TRP A 33 -2.18 12.25 20.40
C TRP A 33 -2.63 11.05 21.22
N ASN A 34 -1.85 10.74 22.22
CA ASN A 34 -1.99 9.54 23.06
C ASN A 34 -2.20 9.88 24.55
N GLY A 35 -2.91 10.97 24.84
CA GLY A 35 -3.21 11.44 26.19
C GLY A 35 -4.36 12.43 26.23
N GLU A 36 -4.38 13.25 27.28
CA GLU A 36 -5.46 14.22 27.57
C GLU A 36 -5.39 15.46 26.68
N MET A 37 -4.30 15.66 25.98
CA MET A 37 -4.08 16.79 25.07
C MET A 37 -4.39 18.13 25.73
N ASP A 38 -3.79 18.41 26.90
CA ASP A 38 -3.90 19.70 27.58
C ASP A 38 -3.33 20.82 26.71
N GLU A 39 -4.03 21.94 26.59
CA GLU A 39 -3.68 23.02 25.67
C GLU A 39 -2.32 23.67 25.99
N LYS A 40 -1.93 23.75 27.28
CA LYS A 40 -0.64 24.33 27.67
C LYS A 40 0.51 23.39 27.32
N GLU A 41 0.30 22.08 27.55
CA GLU A 41 1.27 21.06 27.17
C GLU A 41 1.41 20.98 25.65
N MET A 42 0.31 21.02 24.90
CA MET A 42 0.32 21.07 23.43
C MET A 42 1.12 22.28 22.91
N GLU A 43 0.85 23.47 23.45
CA GLU A 43 1.57 24.69 23.07
C GLU A 43 3.06 24.58 23.35
N TRP A 44 3.44 24.01 24.52
CA TRP A 44 4.84 23.80 24.86
C TRP A 44 5.50 22.80 23.91
N GLN A 45 4.88 21.66 23.65
CA GLN A 45 5.40 20.66 22.71
C GLN A 45 5.59 21.23 21.31
N MET A 46 4.64 21.99 20.80
CA MET A 46 4.73 22.64 19.48
C MET A 46 5.88 23.65 19.39
N LYS A 47 6.13 24.40 20.47
CA LYS A 47 7.30 25.29 20.56
C LYS A 47 8.61 24.50 20.57
N GLU A 48 8.68 23.41 21.31
CA GLU A 48 9.85 22.52 21.29
C GLU A 48 10.14 21.99 19.89
N TYR A 49 9.11 21.62 19.10
CA TYR A 49 9.30 21.19 17.71
C TYR A 49 9.88 22.32 16.85
N HIS A 50 9.28 23.48 16.90
CA HIS A 50 9.77 24.66 16.17
C HIS A 50 11.23 25.00 16.52
N ASP A 51 11.57 24.98 17.81
CA ASP A 51 12.92 25.32 18.30
C ASP A 51 13.97 24.29 17.88
N LYS A 52 13.54 23.05 17.60
CA LYS A 52 14.37 22.00 17.00
C LYS A 52 14.40 22.03 15.47
N GLY A 53 13.78 23.03 14.83
CA GLY A 53 13.80 23.17 13.38
C GLY A 53 12.85 22.24 12.64
N ILE A 54 11.80 21.73 13.31
CA ILE A 54 10.76 20.90 12.71
C ILE A 54 9.70 21.80 12.09
N PRO A 55 9.48 21.73 10.77
CA PRO A 55 8.63 22.67 10.04
C PRO A 55 7.14 22.35 10.11
N GLY A 56 6.78 21.17 10.54
CA GLY A 56 5.40 20.70 10.60
C GLY A 56 5.30 19.33 11.25
N LEU A 57 4.08 18.83 11.41
CA LEU A 57 3.80 17.59 12.09
C LEU A 57 2.46 17.00 11.59
N PHE A 58 2.27 15.70 11.76
CA PHE A 58 1.00 15.02 11.52
C PHE A 58 0.27 14.78 12.84
N ILE A 59 -0.94 15.32 13.00
CA ILE A 59 -1.82 14.95 14.11
C ILE A 59 -2.26 13.49 13.92
N HIS A 60 -1.84 12.61 14.81
CA HIS A 60 -2.12 11.18 14.75
C HIS A 60 -2.72 10.68 16.08
N GLY A 61 -3.98 10.26 16.06
CA GLY A 61 -4.61 9.61 17.21
C GLY A 61 -3.98 8.23 17.45
N ARG A 62 -3.45 8.01 18.65
CA ARG A 62 -2.67 6.81 18.93
C ARG A 62 -3.11 6.14 20.25
N PHE A 63 -2.66 4.90 20.49
CA PHE A 63 -2.93 4.14 21.71
C PHE A 63 -2.71 4.98 22.98
N GLY A 64 -3.74 5.06 23.84
CA GLY A 64 -3.77 5.91 25.02
C GLY A 64 -4.45 7.27 24.83
N GLU A 65 -4.98 7.55 23.62
CA GLU A 65 -5.87 8.68 23.35
C GLU A 65 -7.07 8.65 24.33
N SER A 66 -7.40 9.79 24.93
CA SER A 66 -8.41 9.87 26.00
C SER A 66 -9.43 10.99 25.81
N ILE A 67 -9.36 11.76 24.71
CA ILE A 67 -10.30 12.86 24.43
C ILE A 67 -11.45 12.48 23.50
N GLY A 68 -11.43 11.24 22.97
CA GLY A 68 -12.41 10.69 22.04
C GLY A 68 -12.16 11.11 20.59
N TYR A 69 -11.53 10.22 19.81
CA TYR A 69 -11.26 10.46 18.38
C TYR A 69 -12.52 10.92 17.64
N LEU A 70 -12.40 11.96 16.82
CA LEU A 70 -13.47 12.63 16.07
C LEU A 70 -14.63 13.21 16.91
N SER A 71 -14.46 13.34 18.23
CA SER A 71 -15.41 14.02 19.12
C SER A 71 -15.32 15.55 19.00
N ASP A 72 -16.26 16.26 19.62
CA ASP A 72 -16.20 17.72 19.73
C ASP A 72 -14.91 18.18 20.44
N THR A 73 -14.45 17.42 21.45
CA THR A 73 -13.19 17.70 22.15
C THR A 73 -12.00 17.53 21.22
N TRP A 74 -11.98 16.45 20.43
CA TRP A 74 -10.94 16.23 19.39
C TRP A 74 -10.83 17.43 18.45
N PHE A 75 -11.95 17.87 17.88
CA PHE A 75 -11.95 19.02 16.96
C PHE A 75 -11.66 20.36 17.65
N LYS A 76 -11.98 20.51 18.92
CA LYS A 76 -11.56 21.66 19.71
C LYS A 76 -10.02 21.70 19.85
N ARG A 77 -9.39 20.56 20.14
CA ARG A 77 -7.91 20.45 20.21
C ARG A 77 -7.27 20.61 18.83
N THR A 78 -7.89 20.08 17.78
CA THR A 78 -7.41 20.29 16.40
C THR A 78 -7.40 21.78 16.02
N LYS A 79 -8.48 22.51 16.33
CA LYS A 79 -8.52 23.97 16.10
C LYS A 79 -7.44 24.70 16.88
N PHE A 80 -7.27 24.37 18.15
CA PHE A 80 -6.21 24.93 18.98
C PHE A 80 -4.82 24.69 18.38
N ALA A 81 -4.53 23.45 17.96
CA ALA A 81 -3.25 23.10 17.34
C ALA A 81 -3.01 23.91 16.05
N VAL A 82 -4.02 24.03 15.16
CA VAL A 82 -3.89 24.81 13.92
C VAL A 82 -3.72 26.30 14.19
N GLU A 83 -4.42 26.87 15.17
CA GLU A 83 -4.24 28.28 15.56
C GLU A 83 -2.83 28.53 16.13
N LYS A 84 -2.33 27.66 16.98
CA LYS A 84 -0.95 27.75 17.51
C LYS A 84 0.11 27.51 16.45
N ALA A 85 -0.09 26.57 15.55
CA ALA A 85 0.81 26.34 14.42
C ALA A 85 0.98 27.61 13.58
N LYS A 86 -0.11 28.33 13.33
CA LYS A 86 -0.09 29.61 12.61
C LYS A 86 0.70 30.69 13.36
N GLU A 87 0.56 30.75 14.69
CA GLU A 87 1.32 31.71 15.53
C GLU A 87 2.84 31.40 15.55
N ILE A 88 3.17 30.09 15.60
CA ILE A 88 4.56 29.61 15.71
C ILE A 88 5.25 29.55 14.34
N GLY A 89 4.51 29.36 13.25
CA GLY A 89 5.03 29.26 11.89
C GLY A 89 5.41 27.81 11.50
N ILE A 90 4.62 26.83 11.92
CA ILE A 90 4.75 25.41 11.53
C ILE A 90 3.46 24.92 10.88
N ASP A 91 3.51 23.78 10.20
CA ASP A 91 2.36 23.16 9.55
C ASP A 91 1.74 22.07 10.40
N VAL A 92 0.45 21.83 10.17
CA VAL A 92 -0.30 20.74 10.79
C VAL A 92 -0.93 19.88 9.69
N TRP A 93 -0.38 18.73 9.46
CA TRP A 93 -0.95 17.71 8.59
C TRP A 93 -1.95 16.84 9.36
N VAL A 94 -2.87 16.24 8.66
CA VAL A 94 -3.88 15.35 9.23
C VAL A 94 -3.57 13.91 8.87
N TYR A 95 -3.39 13.07 9.87
CA TYR A 95 -3.48 11.62 9.74
C TYR A 95 -4.96 11.23 9.78
N ASP A 96 -5.43 10.48 8.81
CA ASP A 96 -6.87 10.33 8.53
C ASP A 96 -7.57 9.26 9.38
N GLU A 97 -6.83 8.59 10.29
CA GLU A 97 -7.36 7.50 11.11
C GLU A 97 -6.94 7.63 12.59
N MET A 98 -7.40 6.73 13.44
CA MET A 98 -6.89 6.47 14.77
C MET A 98 -6.19 5.10 14.81
N ASN A 99 -4.89 5.08 15.17
CA ASN A 99 -3.99 3.95 14.89
C ASN A 99 -4.01 3.65 13.38
N TRP A 100 -3.78 2.40 13.00
CA TRP A 100 -3.82 1.92 11.62
C TRP A 100 -4.65 0.61 11.53
N PRO A 101 -5.01 0.14 10.35
CA PRO A 101 -4.92 0.78 9.03
C PRO A 101 -6.01 1.82 8.79
N SER A 102 -5.75 2.76 7.87
CA SER A 102 -6.71 3.79 7.45
C SER A 102 -7.94 3.22 6.74
N GLY A 103 -9.06 3.92 6.83
CA GLY A 103 -10.29 3.63 6.09
C GLY A 103 -11.52 3.40 6.97
N THR A 104 -11.36 3.23 8.28
CA THR A 104 -12.43 2.78 9.17
C THR A 104 -13.07 3.86 10.02
N ALA A 105 -12.42 5.02 10.16
CA ALA A 105 -12.76 6.05 11.14
C ALA A 105 -12.88 5.46 12.57
N TYR A 106 -11.81 4.77 13.00
CA TYR A 106 -11.77 4.03 14.26
C TYR A 106 -12.90 2.99 14.37
N ARG A 107 -13.03 2.17 13.34
CA ARG A 107 -14.06 1.11 13.18
C ARG A 107 -15.49 1.62 13.15
N LYS A 108 -15.72 2.93 13.12
CA LYS A 108 -17.06 3.50 13.11
C LYS A 108 -17.82 3.11 11.84
N VAL A 109 -17.16 3.22 10.67
CA VAL A 109 -17.77 2.91 9.38
C VAL A 109 -18.28 1.47 9.33
N PRO A 110 -17.45 0.42 9.53
CA PRO A 110 -17.93 -0.96 9.44
C PRO A 110 -18.88 -1.36 10.59
N LYS A 111 -18.80 -0.70 11.75
CA LYS A 111 -19.68 -0.97 12.87
C LYS A 111 -21.11 -0.46 12.64
N GLU A 112 -21.24 0.76 12.13
CA GLU A 112 -22.51 1.42 11.90
C GLU A 112 -23.15 1.04 10.55
N ASN A 113 -22.36 0.52 9.59
CA ASN A 113 -22.79 0.17 8.24
C ASN A 113 -22.31 -1.24 7.86
N PRO A 114 -22.98 -2.30 8.32
CA PRO A 114 -22.54 -3.68 8.07
C PRO A 114 -22.39 -4.03 6.58
N GLU A 115 -23.17 -3.41 5.69
CA GLU A 115 -23.10 -3.61 4.24
C GLU A 115 -21.79 -3.10 3.63
N LEU A 116 -21.07 -2.22 4.33
CA LEU A 116 -19.79 -1.63 3.92
C LEU A 116 -18.57 -2.39 4.48
N ARG A 117 -18.78 -3.49 5.19
CA ARG A 117 -17.71 -4.32 5.74
C ARG A 117 -16.92 -5.02 4.66
N GLN A 118 -15.62 -5.20 4.91
CA GLN A 118 -14.71 -5.93 4.03
C GLN A 118 -15.23 -7.34 3.79
N LYS A 119 -15.13 -7.78 2.53
CA LYS A 119 -15.52 -9.12 2.10
C LYS A 119 -14.34 -9.88 1.55
N TYR A 120 -14.42 -11.18 1.67
CA TYR A 120 -13.50 -12.10 1.03
C TYR A 120 -14.23 -13.32 0.49
N LEU A 121 -13.62 -13.95 -0.49
CA LEU A 121 -14.09 -15.21 -1.06
C LEU A 121 -13.22 -16.33 -0.54
N GLU A 122 -13.85 -17.34 0.05
CA GLU A 122 -13.21 -18.57 0.50
C GLU A 122 -13.62 -19.74 -0.38
N MET A 123 -12.66 -20.61 -0.73
CA MET A 123 -12.94 -21.88 -1.34
C MET A 123 -12.80 -23.02 -0.32
N VAL A 124 -13.87 -23.80 -0.16
CA VAL A 124 -13.88 -25.03 0.65
C VAL A 124 -14.00 -26.21 -0.28
N ALA A 125 -13.07 -27.17 -0.17
CA ALA A 125 -13.05 -28.38 -1.00
C ALA A 125 -13.32 -29.62 -0.12
N LEU A 126 -14.42 -30.34 -0.39
CA LEU A 126 -14.85 -31.52 0.36
C LEU A 126 -14.73 -32.78 -0.48
N PRO A 127 -14.10 -33.85 0.01
CA PRO A 127 -14.11 -35.16 -0.66
C PRO A 127 -15.50 -35.83 -0.51
N VAL A 128 -16.01 -36.38 -1.60
CA VAL A 128 -17.31 -37.04 -1.64
C VAL A 128 -17.13 -38.38 -2.33
N PRO A 129 -17.14 -39.50 -1.61
CA PRO A 129 -17.14 -40.83 -2.24
C PRO A 129 -18.53 -41.13 -2.80
N GLY A 130 -18.62 -41.49 -4.07
CA GLY A 130 -19.87 -41.93 -4.71
C GLY A 130 -19.93 -43.47 -4.90
N PRO A 131 -21.12 -44.05 -5.18
CA PRO A 131 -22.37 -43.30 -5.29
C PRO A 131 -22.98 -43.00 -3.93
N ILE A 132 -23.30 -41.77 -3.68
CA ILE A 132 -23.97 -41.35 -2.46
C ILE A 132 -24.88 -40.15 -2.73
N PHE A 133 -26.08 -40.16 -2.15
CA PHE A 133 -26.88 -38.96 -2.02
C PHE A 133 -26.51 -38.27 -0.73
N THR A 134 -26.04 -37.01 -0.82
CA THR A 134 -25.54 -36.30 0.32
C THR A 134 -26.16 -34.89 0.42
N PHE A 135 -26.36 -34.45 1.65
CA PHE A 135 -26.61 -33.05 1.99
C PHE A 135 -25.32 -32.52 2.59
N LEU A 136 -24.51 -31.86 1.79
CA LEU A 136 -23.27 -31.28 2.27
C LEU A 136 -23.51 -29.86 2.73
N GLU A 137 -23.14 -29.59 3.96
CA GLU A 137 -23.14 -28.28 4.57
C GLU A 137 -21.71 -27.75 4.61
N ALA A 138 -21.48 -26.58 4.02
CA ALA A 138 -20.19 -25.93 4.08
C ALA A 138 -20.11 -25.07 5.36
N THR A 139 -19.90 -25.73 6.49
CA THR A 139 -19.60 -25.03 7.75
C THR A 139 -18.13 -25.24 8.08
N ASP A 140 -17.36 -24.16 8.12
CA ASP A 140 -16.02 -24.17 8.71
C ASP A 140 -15.89 -23.05 9.75
N ASP A 141 -16.21 -23.39 11.01
CA ASP A 141 -16.15 -22.49 12.15
C ASP A 141 -14.72 -22.31 12.71
N ARG A 142 -13.68 -22.79 12.01
CA ARG A 142 -12.36 -22.99 12.59
C ARG A 142 -11.57 -21.71 12.85
N TYR A 143 -11.89 -20.56 12.25
CA TYR A 143 -10.91 -19.47 12.27
C TYR A 143 -11.37 -18.05 12.51
N VAL A 144 -12.63 -17.68 12.40
CA VAL A 144 -13.07 -16.32 12.77
C VAL A 144 -14.56 -16.32 13.10
N ASN A 145 -14.95 -15.64 14.13
CA ASN A 145 -16.34 -15.29 14.44
C ASN A 145 -16.83 -14.29 13.37
N THR A 146 -16.93 -14.76 12.14
CA THR A 146 -17.39 -13.97 10.99
C THR A 146 -18.86 -14.23 10.81
N GLY A 147 -19.61 -13.17 10.68
CA GLY A 147 -21.02 -13.21 10.37
C GLY A 147 -21.36 -14.14 9.19
N ASP A 148 -22.63 -14.28 8.88
CA ASP A 148 -23.21 -15.22 7.94
C ASP A 148 -22.39 -15.46 6.67
N SER A 149 -21.84 -16.68 6.54
CA SER A 149 -21.23 -17.17 5.29
C SER A 149 -22.30 -17.29 4.22
N LYS A 150 -22.09 -16.63 3.07
CA LYS A 150 -23.03 -16.69 1.96
C LYS A 150 -22.45 -17.53 0.81
N PRO A 151 -23.04 -18.67 0.50
CA PRO A 151 -22.63 -19.44 -0.66
C PRO A 151 -23.00 -18.70 -1.95
N ILE A 152 -22.02 -18.55 -2.85
CA ILE A 152 -22.21 -17.83 -4.14
C ILE A 152 -22.05 -18.73 -5.36
N ALA A 153 -21.35 -19.85 -5.22
CA ALA A 153 -21.21 -20.87 -6.26
C ALA A 153 -20.79 -22.22 -5.66
N ALA A 154 -21.08 -23.29 -6.40
CA ALA A 154 -20.60 -24.64 -6.09
C ALA A 154 -20.36 -25.44 -7.36
N PHE A 155 -19.27 -26.22 -7.35
CA PHE A 155 -18.90 -27.10 -8.46
C PHE A 155 -18.49 -28.47 -7.92
N ALA A 156 -18.61 -29.51 -8.75
CA ALA A 156 -18.03 -30.82 -8.46
C ALA A 156 -17.12 -31.26 -9.60
N CYS A 157 -16.07 -32.01 -9.25
CA CYS A 157 -15.20 -32.68 -10.21
C CYS A 157 -14.76 -34.03 -9.66
N SER A 158 -14.39 -34.97 -10.54
CA SER A 158 -13.77 -36.23 -10.10
C SER A 158 -12.42 -35.93 -9.42
N GLU A 159 -11.99 -36.79 -8.48
CA GLU A 159 -10.70 -36.62 -7.78
C GLU A 159 -9.52 -36.61 -8.76
N ASP A 160 -9.60 -37.43 -9.84
CA ASP A 160 -8.57 -37.50 -10.87
C ASP A 160 -8.49 -36.21 -11.72
N GLU A 161 -9.56 -35.41 -11.75
CA GLU A 161 -9.66 -34.16 -12.50
C GLU A 161 -9.56 -32.92 -11.61
N TYR A 162 -9.48 -33.11 -10.32
CA TYR A 162 -9.22 -32.05 -9.35
C TYR A 162 -7.83 -31.46 -9.64
N LYS A 163 -7.77 -30.20 -10.03
CA LYS A 163 -6.58 -29.50 -10.53
C LYS A 163 -6.25 -29.79 -12.02
N GLY A 164 -7.23 -30.04 -12.86
CA GLY A 164 -6.93 -30.41 -14.24
C GLY A 164 -7.63 -29.65 -15.34
N SER A 165 -8.92 -29.32 -15.19
CA SER A 165 -9.65 -28.64 -16.28
C SER A 165 -10.95 -28.00 -15.80
N ILE A 166 -11.09 -26.72 -16.14
CA ILE A 166 -12.33 -25.97 -15.88
C ILE A 166 -13.52 -26.57 -16.64
N GLU A 167 -13.30 -27.07 -17.85
CA GLU A 167 -14.35 -27.61 -18.71
C GLU A 167 -15.02 -28.90 -18.12
N LYS A 168 -14.35 -29.54 -17.15
CA LYS A 168 -14.81 -30.74 -16.49
C LYS A 168 -15.51 -30.50 -15.17
N LEU A 169 -15.65 -29.23 -14.77
CA LEU A 169 -16.42 -28.90 -13.57
C LEU A 169 -17.91 -29.01 -13.84
N LEU A 170 -18.59 -29.80 -13.00
CA LEU A 170 -20.04 -29.87 -12.97
C LEU A 170 -20.57 -28.69 -12.15
N ASP A 171 -21.32 -27.78 -12.77
CA ASP A 171 -21.92 -26.64 -12.07
C ASP A 171 -23.13 -27.09 -11.23
N LEU A 172 -22.96 -27.04 -9.90
CA LEU A 172 -24.00 -27.34 -8.92
C LEU A 172 -24.63 -26.07 -8.33
N THR A 173 -24.20 -24.90 -8.76
CA THR A 173 -24.71 -23.60 -8.28
C THR A 173 -26.25 -23.49 -8.38
N PRO A 174 -26.92 -23.99 -9.43
CA PRO A 174 -28.39 -23.96 -9.49
C PRO A 174 -29.09 -24.76 -8.37
N ASN A 175 -28.40 -25.73 -7.78
CA ASN A 175 -28.93 -26.59 -6.71
C ASN A 175 -28.58 -26.05 -5.30
N LEU A 176 -27.81 -24.96 -5.23
CA LEU A 176 -27.33 -24.40 -3.99
C LEU A 176 -28.45 -23.73 -3.22
N SER A 177 -28.76 -24.22 -2.01
CA SER A 177 -29.73 -23.61 -1.12
C SER A 177 -29.14 -22.43 -0.34
N PHE A 178 -30.00 -21.62 0.24
CA PHE A 178 -29.62 -20.49 1.10
C PHE A 178 -28.70 -20.90 2.28
N ASN A 179 -28.85 -22.12 2.80
CA ASN A 179 -28.08 -22.64 3.94
C ASN A 179 -26.81 -23.39 3.50
N ALA A 180 -26.27 -23.12 2.32
CA ALA A 180 -25.10 -23.82 1.77
C ALA A 180 -25.28 -25.35 1.63
N VAL A 181 -26.50 -25.83 1.61
CA VAL A 181 -26.81 -27.24 1.40
C VAL A 181 -27.04 -27.50 -0.07
N ILE A 182 -26.35 -28.51 -0.63
CA ILE A 182 -26.55 -28.97 -2.00
C ILE A 182 -27.08 -30.39 -1.94
N PRO A 183 -28.36 -30.63 -2.34
CA PRO A 183 -28.82 -31.96 -2.64
C PRO A 183 -28.15 -32.43 -3.94
N TRP A 184 -27.24 -33.38 -3.84
CA TRP A 184 -26.52 -33.92 -4.98
C TRP A 184 -26.33 -35.42 -4.85
N GLU A 185 -26.68 -36.14 -5.91
CA GLU A 185 -26.38 -37.56 -6.07
C GLU A 185 -25.04 -37.67 -6.80
N ALA A 186 -23.97 -37.94 -6.04
CA ALA A 186 -22.65 -38.11 -6.61
C ALA A 186 -22.61 -39.43 -7.41
N PRO A 187 -22.12 -39.40 -8.66
CA PRO A 187 -21.90 -40.61 -9.43
C PRO A 187 -20.88 -41.56 -8.75
N GLU A 188 -20.79 -42.82 -9.25
CA GLU A 188 -19.76 -43.76 -8.79
C GLU A 188 -18.35 -43.17 -8.95
N GLY A 189 -17.48 -43.36 -7.95
CA GLY A 189 -16.12 -42.86 -7.91
C GLY A 189 -15.85 -41.85 -6.78
N ASN A 190 -14.66 -41.28 -6.77
CA ASN A 190 -14.27 -40.24 -5.81
C ASN A 190 -14.44 -38.88 -6.43
N TRP A 191 -15.14 -38.02 -5.72
CA TRP A 191 -15.43 -36.65 -6.16
C TRP A 191 -14.89 -35.60 -5.18
N ARG A 192 -14.67 -34.37 -5.69
CA ARG A 192 -14.47 -33.16 -4.90
C ARG A 192 -15.62 -32.22 -5.15
N LEU A 193 -16.20 -31.72 -4.08
CA LEU A 193 -17.18 -30.66 -4.11
C LEU A 193 -16.48 -29.34 -3.67
N LEU A 194 -16.53 -28.34 -4.54
CA LEU A 194 -15.92 -27.03 -4.35
C LEU A 194 -17.01 -26.02 -4.01
N TYR A 195 -17.01 -25.50 -2.79
CA TYR A 195 -17.87 -24.41 -2.37
C TYR A 195 -17.12 -23.08 -2.43
N PHE A 196 -17.81 -22.04 -2.87
CA PHE A 196 -17.33 -20.68 -2.85
C PHE A 196 -18.22 -19.85 -1.94
N LEU A 197 -17.64 -19.38 -0.82
CA LEU A 197 -18.34 -18.68 0.25
C LEU A 197 -17.90 -17.25 0.30
N GLU A 198 -18.84 -16.30 0.14
CA GLU A 198 -18.64 -14.90 0.47
C GLU A 198 -18.74 -14.77 1.98
N LYS A 199 -17.71 -14.23 2.61
CA LYS A 199 -17.63 -13.95 4.06
C LYS A 199 -17.28 -12.49 4.29
N GLU A 200 -17.48 -11.98 5.50
CA GLU A 200 -17.17 -10.61 5.85
C GLU A 200 -16.34 -10.50 7.13
N ILE A 201 -15.69 -9.35 7.29
CA ILE A 201 -14.93 -8.96 8.48
C ILE A 201 -15.58 -7.72 9.07
N ASP A 202 -15.83 -7.73 10.36
CA ASP A 202 -16.59 -6.68 11.05
C ASP A 202 -15.78 -5.45 11.46
N TYR A 203 -14.45 -5.50 11.32
CA TYR A 203 -13.57 -4.42 11.80
C TYR A 203 -12.92 -3.58 10.69
N TYR A 204 -13.08 -3.93 9.41
CA TYR A 204 -12.54 -3.19 8.29
C TYR A 204 -13.57 -2.93 7.20
N ILE A 205 -13.31 -1.97 6.32
CA ILE A 205 -14.20 -1.60 5.22
C ILE A 205 -13.95 -2.42 3.95
N ASP A 206 -14.96 -2.57 3.12
CA ASP A 206 -14.81 -3.03 1.73
C ASP A 206 -14.22 -1.90 0.87
N ALA A 207 -12.87 -1.84 0.81
CA ALA A 207 -12.16 -0.81 0.04
C ALA A 207 -12.37 -0.91 -1.48
N LEU A 208 -12.94 -2.03 -1.97
CA LEU A 208 -13.36 -2.21 -3.36
C LEU A 208 -14.75 -1.59 -3.63
N ASN A 209 -15.49 -1.25 -2.58
CA ASN A 209 -16.79 -0.60 -2.67
C ASN A 209 -16.63 0.93 -2.53
N PRO A 210 -16.96 1.73 -3.56
CA PRO A 210 -16.82 3.18 -3.50
C PRO A 210 -17.67 3.84 -2.38
N ASP A 211 -18.79 3.23 -1.97
CA ASP A 211 -19.62 3.76 -0.91
C ASP A 211 -18.92 3.69 0.47
N SER A 212 -18.05 2.70 0.67
CA SER A 212 -17.24 2.55 1.88
C SER A 212 -16.28 3.73 2.05
N THR A 213 -15.55 4.08 1.00
CA THR A 213 -14.63 5.22 1.02
C THR A 213 -15.38 6.54 1.12
N ALA A 214 -16.52 6.68 0.43
CA ALA A 214 -17.37 7.87 0.56
C ALA A 214 -17.82 8.08 2.02
N LYS A 215 -18.20 6.99 2.71
CA LYS A 215 -18.56 7.05 4.12
C LYS A 215 -17.39 7.36 5.03
N PHE A 216 -16.20 6.81 4.75
CA PHE A 216 -14.97 7.15 5.45
C PHE A 216 -14.64 8.64 5.32
N LEU A 217 -14.71 9.20 4.11
CA LEU A 217 -14.52 10.64 3.86
C LEU A 217 -15.52 11.51 4.62
N GLU A 218 -16.79 11.10 4.68
CA GLU A 218 -17.84 11.78 5.47
C GLU A 218 -17.50 11.81 6.97
N GLU A 219 -17.05 10.67 7.51
CA GLU A 219 -16.76 10.53 8.93
C GLU A 219 -15.45 11.18 9.37
N THR A 220 -14.50 11.37 8.47
CA THR A 220 -13.17 11.93 8.76
C THR A 220 -12.95 13.27 8.07
N HIS A 221 -12.65 13.27 6.81
CA HIS A 221 -12.22 14.41 6.01
C HIS A 221 -13.22 15.58 6.03
N GLU A 222 -14.52 15.32 5.87
CA GLU A 222 -15.56 16.36 5.92
C GLU A 222 -15.65 16.98 7.33
N LYS A 223 -15.42 16.22 8.38
CA LYS A 223 -15.39 16.76 9.74
C LYS A 223 -14.18 17.65 9.99
N TYR A 224 -13.00 17.25 9.51
CA TYR A 224 -11.82 18.12 9.54
C TYR A 224 -12.04 19.40 8.72
N LYS A 225 -12.62 19.29 7.52
CA LYS A 225 -13.01 20.44 6.71
C LYS A 225 -13.96 21.39 7.46
N LYS A 226 -14.97 20.87 8.14
CA LYS A 226 -15.87 21.67 8.97
C LYS A 226 -15.12 22.37 10.11
N ALA A 227 -14.12 21.71 10.69
CA ALA A 227 -13.37 22.25 11.83
C ALA A 227 -12.32 23.29 11.43
N VAL A 228 -11.47 22.98 10.43
CA VAL A 228 -10.27 23.74 10.07
C VAL A 228 -10.14 24.03 8.58
N GLY A 229 -11.16 23.84 7.78
CA GLY A 229 -11.11 23.97 6.31
C GLY A 229 -10.73 25.37 5.81
N LYS A 230 -10.88 26.43 6.62
CA LYS A 230 -10.39 27.79 6.30
C LYS A 230 -8.86 27.87 6.19
N ASP A 231 -8.15 26.94 6.84
CA ASP A 231 -6.69 26.87 6.87
C ASP A 231 -6.13 25.81 5.92
N PHE A 232 -6.99 25.15 5.12
CA PHE A 232 -6.61 24.17 4.09
C PHE A 232 -5.73 24.82 3.00
N GLY A 233 -4.70 24.10 2.57
CA GLY A 233 -3.72 24.57 1.59
C GLY A 233 -2.77 25.65 2.12
N THR A 234 -2.85 25.98 3.41
CA THR A 234 -1.95 26.93 4.10
C THR A 234 -1.33 26.24 5.32
N ILE A 235 -1.94 26.37 6.49
CA ILE A 235 -1.45 25.75 7.74
C ILE A 235 -1.78 24.23 7.78
N VAL A 236 -2.82 23.81 7.07
CA VAL A 236 -3.19 22.39 6.92
C VAL A 236 -2.93 21.99 5.46
N PRO A 237 -1.71 21.52 5.13
CA PRO A 237 -1.32 21.25 3.74
C PRO A 237 -1.95 20.01 3.16
N GLY A 238 -2.24 18.96 3.96
CA GLY A 238 -2.69 17.70 3.42
C GLY A 238 -3.12 16.65 4.43
N PHE A 239 -3.49 15.50 3.87
CA PHE A 239 -3.93 14.31 4.58
C PHE A 239 -2.99 13.14 4.29
N TYR A 240 -2.83 12.29 5.29
CA TYR A 240 -2.01 11.08 5.26
C TYR A 240 -2.88 9.85 5.50
N THR A 241 -2.74 8.85 4.64
CA THR A 241 -3.36 7.53 4.76
C THR A 241 -2.30 6.47 5.05
N ASP A 242 -2.62 5.51 5.90
CA ASP A 242 -1.69 4.54 6.47
C ASP A 242 -2.19 3.11 6.20
N GLU A 243 -1.44 2.33 5.43
CA GLU A 243 -1.67 0.91 5.14
C GLU A 243 -3.12 0.49 4.79
N PRO A 244 -3.90 1.28 4.05
CA PRO A 244 -5.19 0.77 3.59
C PRO A 244 -4.96 -0.42 2.66
N ALA A 245 -5.82 -1.46 2.75
CA ALA A 245 -5.63 -2.68 1.97
C ALA A 245 -6.96 -3.25 1.45
N MET A 246 -6.94 -3.89 0.27
CA MET A 246 -8.09 -4.66 -0.22
C MET A 246 -8.38 -5.85 0.69
N HIS A 247 -7.34 -6.39 1.31
CA HIS A 247 -7.40 -7.55 2.16
C HIS A 247 -6.27 -7.47 3.18
N TYR A 248 -6.61 -7.27 4.45
CA TYR A 248 -5.60 -7.15 5.49
C TYR A 248 -4.92 -8.49 5.76
N TYR A 249 -3.60 -8.50 5.84
CA TYR A 249 -2.78 -9.72 5.82
C TYR A 249 -3.04 -10.68 6.99
N HIS A 250 -3.49 -10.19 8.15
CA HIS A 250 -3.82 -11.04 9.30
C HIS A 250 -5.04 -11.92 9.07
N VAL A 251 -5.90 -11.57 8.09
CA VAL A 251 -7.11 -12.33 7.82
C VAL A 251 -6.76 -13.56 7.00
N GLY A 252 -6.97 -14.72 7.60
CA GLY A 252 -6.93 -15.99 6.89
C GLY A 252 -5.60 -16.32 6.22
N MET A 253 -4.46 -15.97 6.81
CA MET A 253 -3.16 -16.45 6.31
C MET A 253 -3.08 -17.98 6.18
N ALA A 254 -3.89 -18.70 6.97
CA ALA A 254 -4.02 -20.16 6.90
C ALA A 254 -5.15 -20.64 5.98
N ASN A 255 -5.96 -19.74 5.39
CA ASN A 255 -7.16 -20.09 4.64
C ASN A 255 -7.01 -19.80 3.14
N GLN A 256 -7.73 -20.57 2.34
CA GLN A 256 -7.85 -20.32 0.90
C GLN A 256 -8.83 -19.17 0.65
N ILE A 257 -8.38 -17.92 0.88
CA ILE A 257 -9.19 -16.72 0.72
C ILE A 257 -8.55 -15.72 -0.23
N ILE A 258 -9.38 -14.95 -0.91
CA ILE A 258 -8.99 -13.84 -1.78
C ILE A 258 -9.86 -12.61 -1.48
N PRO A 259 -9.39 -11.38 -1.77
CA PRO A 259 -10.20 -10.18 -1.69
C PRO A 259 -11.48 -10.30 -2.51
N TRP A 260 -12.56 -9.76 -2.00
CA TRP A 260 -13.85 -9.84 -2.66
C TRP A 260 -14.72 -8.61 -2.36
N THR A 261 -15.69 -8.35 -3.22
CA THR A 261 -16.78 -7.42 -3.00
C THR A 261 -18.08 -7.98 -3.55
N LYS A 262 -19.20 -7.60 -2.97
CA LYS A 262 -20.53 -8.07 -3.37
C LYS A 262 -20.85 -7.90 -4.86
N GLN A 263 -20.25 -6.89 -5.49
CA GLN A 263 -20.49 -6.57 -6.91
C GLN A 263 -19.45 -7.18 -7.85
N MET A 264 -18.54 -8.05 -7.38
CA MET A 264 -17.40 -8.54 -8.15
C MET A 264 -17.77 -9.14 -9.51
N PHE A 265 -18.80 -9.95 -9.60
CA PHE A 265 -19.22 -10.54 -10.88
C PHE A 265 -19.63 -9.49 -11.91
N LYS A 266 -20.32 -8.42 -11.47
CA LYS A 266 -20.71 -7.31 -12.33
C LYS A 266 -19.48 -6.52 -12.78
N ILE A 267 -18.63 -6.11 -11.83
CA ILE A 267 -17.41 -5.34 -12.08
C ILE A 267 -16.49 -6.09 -13.04
N PHE A 268 -16.27 -7.37 -12.81
CA PHE A 268 -15.42 -8.21 -13.65
C PHE A 268 -15.96 -8.29 -15.08
N ARG A 269 -17.27 -8.55 -15.24
CA ARG A 269 -17.89 -8.62 -16.55
C ARG A 269 -17.79 -7.30 -17.32
N GLU A 270 -18.00 -6.17 -16.64
CA GLU A 270 -17.89 -4.84 -17.24
C GLU A 270 -16.45 -4.53 -17.68
N LYS A 271 -15.45 -4.90 -16.87
CA LYS A 271 -14.04 -4.64 -17.15
C LYS A 271 -13.38 -5.65 -18.09
N ARG A 272 -13.80 -6.94 -18.09
CA ARG A 272 -13.13 -8.05 -18.82
C ARG A 272 -13.97 -8.63 -19.95
N GLY A 273 -15.27 -8.37 -20.00
CA GLY A 273 -16.15 -8.79 -21.09
C GLY A 273 -16.65 -10.23 -21.03
N TYR A 274 -16.40 -10.96 -19.93
CA TYR A 274 -16.90 -12.33 -19.73
C TYR A 274 -17.29 -12.59 -18.26
N ASP A 275 -18.00 -13.71 -18.02
CA ASP A 275 -18.46 -14.06 -16.67
C ASP A 275 -17.37 -14.77 -15.87
N LEU A 276 -17.08 -14.30 -14.66
CA LEU A 276 -16.08 -14.90 -13.76
C LEU A 276 -16.59 -16.20 -13.11
N LYS A 277 -17.90 -16.36 -12.90
CA LYS A 277 -18.44 -17.45 -12.07
C LYS A 277 -17.97 -18.84 -12.47
N PRO A 278 -17.98 -19.25 -13.75
CA PRO A 278 -17.52 -20.58 -14.17
C PRO A 278 -16.03 -20.84 -13.89
N TYR A 279 -15.26 -19.78 -13.65
CA TYR A 279 -13.81 -19.80 -13.54
C TYR A 279 -13.30 -19.61 -12.11
N LEU A 280 -14.18 -19.55 -11.11
CA LEU A 280 -13.79 -19.32 -9.71
C LEU A 280 -12.73 -20.30 -9.20
N ALA A 281 -12.81 -21.57 -9.59
CA ALA A 281 -11.84 -22.58 -9.19
C ALA A 281 -10.40 -22.24 -9.63
N ALA A 282 -10.21 -21.57 -10.78
CA ALA A 282 -8.90 -21.20 -11.29
C ALA A 282 -8.18 -20.16 -10.41
N LEU A 283 -8.91 -19.42 -9.59
CA LEU A 283 -8.33 -18.46 -8.64
C LEU A 283 -7.64 -19.17 -7.47
N PHE A 284 -7.99 -20.42 -7.19
CA PHE A 284 -7.51 -21.20 -6.05
C PHE A 284 -6.70 -22.44 -6.44
N LEU A 285 -6.92 -22.96 -7.65
CA LEU A 285 -6.33 -24.20 -8.15
C LEU A 285 -5.72 -23.97 -9.54
N ASP A 286 -4.79 -24.84 -9.93
CA ASP A 286 -4.37 -24.90 -11.33
C ASP A 286 -5.43 -25.71 -12.12
N MET A 287 -6.14 -25.01 -12.99
CA MET A 287 -7.23 -25.54 -13.81
C MET A 287 -6.86 -25.58 -15.30
N GLY A 288 -5.56 -25.71 -15.62
CA GLY A 288 -5.05 -25.86 -16.97
C GLY A 288 -4.73 -24.53 -17.67
N LYS A 289 -4.73 -24.55 -18.99
CA LYS A 289 -4.15 -23.49 -19.85
C LYS A 289 -4.68 -22.07 -19.65
N ASP A 290 -5.94 -21.92 -19.23
CA ASP A 290 -6.56 -20.60 -19.08
C ASP A 290 -6.37 -20.01 -17.67
N THR A 291 -5.82 -20.78 -16.73
CA THR A 291 -5.65 -20.37 -15.32
C THR A 291 -4.89 -19.05 -15.18
N ALA A 292 -3.76 -18.93 -15.86
CA ALA A 292 -2.92 -17.74 -15.80
C ALA A 292 -3.67 -16.47 -16.26
N LYS A 293 -4.41 -16.58 -17.37
CA LYS A 293 -5.23 -15.48 -17.90
C LYS A 293 -6.33 -15.07 -16.92
N ILE A 294 -7.03 -16.05 -16.32
CA ILE A 294 -8.12 -15.78 -15.40
C ILE A 294 -7.61 -15.08 -14.14
N ARG A 295 -6.50 -15.56 -13.57
CA ARG A 295 -5.85 -14.91 -12.42
C ARG A 295 -5.40 -13.50 -12.74
N TYR A 296 -4.73 -13.30 -13.88
CA TYR A 296 -4.34 -11.98 -14.35
C TYR A 296 -5.54 -11.03 -14.46
N ASP A 297 -6.61 -11.45 -15.14
CA ASP A 297 -7.81 -10.64 -15.32
C ASP A 297 -8.51 -10.32 -13.98
N PHE A 298 -8.53 -11.26 -13.05
CA PHE A 298 -9.09 -11.06 -11.71
C PHE A 298 -8.28 -10.03 -10.89
N TRP A 299 -6.98 -10.24 -10.74
CA TRP A 299 -6.12 -9.35 -9.96
C TRP A 299 -6.02 -7.95 -10.57
N ARG A 300 -6.00 -7.88 -11.88
CA ARG A 300 -6.08 -6.60 -12.58
C ARG A 300 -7.41 -5.89 -12.31
N THR A 301 -8.52 -6.62 -12.28
CA THR A 301 -9.85 -6.08 -11.95
C THR A 301 -9.87 -5.53 -10.53
N LEU A 302 -9.33 -6.27 -9.57
CA LEU A 302 -9.21 -5.84 -8.17
C LEU A 302 -8.38 -4.55 -8.05
N THR A 303 -7.19 -4.53 -8.66
CA THR A 303 -6.31 -3.36 -8.68
C THR A 303 -7.02 -2.11 -9.20
N GLU A 304 -7.61 -2.20 -10.39
CA GLU A 304 -8.33 -1.10 -11.02
C GLU A 304 -9.51 -0.62 -10.16
N GLN A 305 -10.25 -1.56 -9.57
CA GLN A 305 -11.39 -1.24 -8.72
C GLN A 305 -10.94 -0.57 -7.42
N TYR A 306 -9.88 -1.06 -6.78
CA TYR A 306 -9.35 -0.50 -5.55
C TYR A 306 -8.77 0.91 -5.77
N THR A 307 -7.99 1.09 -6.84
CA THR A 307 -7.50 2.41 -7.24
C THR A 307 -8.66 3.41 -7.39
N ASP A 308 -9.71 3.01 -8.14
CA ASP A 308 -10.86 3.90 -8.41
C ASP A 308 -11.70 4.17 -7.16
N SER A 309 -11.96 3.14 -6.32
CA SER A 309 -12.86 3.25 -5.19
C SER A 309 -12.23 3.87 -3.94
N TYR A 310 -10.93 3.75 -3.73
CA TYR A 310 -10.25 4.30 -2.54
C TYR A 310 -9.34 5.48 -2.90
N TYR A 311 -8.20 5.23 -3.53
CA TYR A 311 -7.16 6.25 -3.72
C TYR A 311 -7.62 7.44 -4.55
N LYS A 312 -8.29 7.19 -5.67
CA LYS A 312 -8.77 8.24 -6.57
C LYS A 312 -9.90 9.07 -5.95
N GLN A 313 -10.75 8.47 -5.12
CA GLN A 313 -11.76 9.23 -4.38
C GLN A 313 -11.13 10.18 -3.37
N ILE A 314 -10.16 9.71 -2.58
CA ILE A 314 -9.45 10.54 -1.60
C ILE A 314 -8.69 11.64 -2.32
N ARG A 315 -7.95 11.31 -3.41
CA ARG A 315 -7.27 12.31 -4.24
C ARG A 315 -8.22 13.40 -4.71
N ASN A 316 -9.33 13.01 -5.33
CA ASN A 316 -10.32 13.96 -5.87
C ASN A 316 -10.91 14.85 -4.77
N TRP A 317 -11.16 14.28 -3.60
CA TRP A 317 -11.61 15.06 -2.45
C TRP A 317 -10.53 16.07 -2.00
N CYS A 318 -9.30 15.64 -1.88
CA CYS A 318 -8.17 16.50 -1.51
C CYS A 318 -7.96 17.65 -2.51
N GLU A 319 -7.94 17.35 -3.81
CA GLU A 319 -7.84 18.35 -4.89
C GLU A 319 -8.99 19.38 -4.82
N SER A 320 -10.23 18.90 -4.62
CA SER A 320 -11.42 19.75 -4.52
C SER A 320 -11.40 20.66 -3.30
N ASN A 321 -10.60 20.34 -2.29
CA ASN A 321 -10.46 21.08 -1.05
C ASN A 321 -9.10 21.80 -0.91
N ASN A 322 -8.30 21.82 -1.98
CA ASN A 322 -6.98 22.48 -2.02
C ASN A 322 -6.00 21.96 -0.96
N VAL A 323 -5.99 20.66 -0.72
CA VAL A 323 -5.05 19.97 0.16
C VAL A 323 -4.37 18.83 -0.60
N LEU A 324 -3.19 18.41 -0.10
CA LEU A 324 -2.42 17.31 -0.67
C LEU A 324 -2.87 15.97 -0.09
N PHE A 325 -2.60 14.91 -0.83
CA PHE A 325 -2.79 13.52 -0.42
C PHE A 325 -1.45 12.80 -0.43
N THR A 326 -1.10 12.15 0.66
CA THR A 326 0.10 11.32 0.83
C THR A 326 -0.20 10.14 1.74
N GLY A 327 0.77 9.28 1.98
CA GLY A 327 0.67 8.09 2.80
C GLY A 327 1.46 6.95 2.18
N HIS A 328 1.27 5.74 2.65
CA HIS A 328 1.93 4.54 2.14
C HIS A 328 0.97 3.35 2.10
N LEU A 329 1.46 2.23 1.55
CA LEU A 329 0.70 1.02 1.34
C LEU A 329 1.15 -0.08 2.31
N LEU A 330 0.43 -1.19 2.34
CA LEU A 330 0.74 -2.31 3.22
C LEU A 330 1.80 -3.23 2.60
N GLY A 331 2.92 -3.43 3.29
CA GLY A 331 3.91 -4.45 2.97
C GLY A 331 4.64 -4.23 1.64
N GLU A 332 5.07 -3.01 1.40
CA GLU A 332 5.67 -2.53 0.15
C GLU A 332 6.99 -3.23 -0.18
N GLU A 333 7.65 -3.89 0.77
CA GLU A 333 8.87 -4.66 0.59
C GLU A 333 8.63 -6.05 -0.01
N TRP A 334 7.39 -6.58 0.08
CA TRP A 334 7.13 -7.98 -0.25
C TRP A 334 6.17 -8.16 -1.41
N LEU A 335 6.66 -8.73 -2.51
CA LEU A 335 5.86 -9.00 -3.70
C LEU A 335 4.61 -9.86 -3.40
N TRP A 336 4.67 -10.76 -2.40
CA TRP A 336 3.51 -11.55 -2.00
C TRP A 336 2.42 -10.72 -1.33
N MET A 337 2.79 -9.66 -0.59
CA MET A 337 1.84 -8.71 -0.02
C MET A 337 1.19 -7.88 -1.13
N HIS A 338 1.98 -7.43 -2.11
CA HIS A 338 1.42 -6.76 -3.27
C HIS A 338 0.38 -7.65 -3.96
N ALA A 339 0.74 -8.91 -4.29
CA ALA A 339 -0.20 -9.82 -4.93
C ALA A 339 -1.46 -10.09 -4.11
N ARG A 340 -1.35 -10.16 -2.78
CA ARG A 340 -2.44 -10.54 -1.89
C ARG A 340 -3.31 -9.38 -1.43
N CYS A 341 -2.68 -8.26 -1.04
CA CYS A 341 -3.33 -7.20 -0.26
C CYS A 341 -3.56 -5.91 -1.06
N GLU A 342 -2.70 -5.64 -2.04
CA GLU A 342 -2.65 -4.35 -2.73
C GLU A 342 -2.95 -4.45 -4.23
N GLY A 343 -2.55 -5.51 -4.88
CA GLY A 343 -2.55 -5.58 -6.34
C GLY A 343 -1.31 -4.92 -6.93
N ASN A 344 -1.48 -3.99 -7.89
CA ASN A 344 -0.38 -3.24 -8.48
C ASN A 344 -0.20 -1.89 -7.78
N ILE A 345 0.79 -1.80 -6.91
CA ILE A 345 1.02 -0.62 -6.07
C ILE A 345 1.36 0.65 -6.86
N PHE A 346 1.95 0.55 -8.06
CA PHE A 346 2.18 1.72 -8.92
C PHE A 346 0.89 2.48 -9.23
N LYS A 347 -0.24 1.77 -9.41
CA LYS A 347 -1.54 2.38 -9.72
C LYS A 347 -2.11 3.19 -8.55
N HIS A 348 -1.78 2.79 -7.33
CA HIS A 348 -2.22 3.49 -6.12
C HIS A 348 -1.32 4.70 -5.85
N ILE A 349 0.00 4.51 -5.91
CA ILE A 349 0.98 5.60 -5.73
C ILE A 349 0.76 6.72 -6.75
N GLU A 350 0.40 6.40 -7.99
CA GLU A 350 0.03 7.39 -9.02
C GLU A 350 -1.05 8.38 -8.54
N GLN A 351 -1.91 7.97 -7.61
CA GLN A 351 -2.97 8.82 -7.09
C GLN A 351 -2.51 9.73 -5.93
N MET A 352 -1.31 9.58 -5.41
CA MET A 352 -0.76 10.43 -4.36
C MET A 352 -0.13 11.69 -4.95
N HIS A 353 -0.32 12.84 -4.29
CA HIS A 353 0.34 14.10 -4.67
C HIS A 353 1.80 14.11 -4.25
N ILE A 354 2.10 13.54 -3.10
CA ILE A 354 3.44 13.25 -2.62
C ILE A 354 3.51 11.74 -2.48
N THR A 355 4.39 11.12 -3.23
CA THR A 355 4.64 9.69 -3.12
C THR A 355 5.12 9.35 -1.72
N GLY A 356 4.57 8.32 -1.10
CA GLY A 356 5.00 7.86 0.21
C GLY A 356 5.36 6.39 0.23
N VAL A 357 6.11 6.00 1.25
CA VAL A 357 6.59 4.64 1.51
C VAL A 357 6.80 4.47 3.00
N ASP A 358 6.73 3.23 3.49
CA ASP A 358 7.07 2.87 4.86
C ASP A 358 8.43 2.15 4.93
N HIS A 359 9.21 2.48 5.97
CA HIS A 359 10.42 1.76 6.34
C HIS A 359 10.62 1.82 7.85
N LEU A 360 10.28 0.75 8.52
CA LEU A 360 10.36 0.61 9.98
C LEU A 360 11.56 -0.25 10.39
N TYR A 361 11.79 -0.35 11.70
CA TYR A 361 12.86 -1.10 12.33
C TYR A 361 14.29 -0.54 12.12
N PRO A 362 15.25 -0.95 12.95
CA PRO A 362 16.63 -0.44 12.92
C PRO A 362 17.51 -1.18 11.89
N ILE A 363 16.99 -1.47 10.72
CA ILE A 363 17.67 -2.20 9.65
C ILE A 363 17.70 -1.36 8.37
N ILE A 364 18.55 -1.72 7.44
CA ILE A 364 18.56 -1.19 6.07
C ILE A 364 18.64 -2.36 5.09
N GLY A 365 18.44 -2.10 3.81
CA GLY A 365 18.67 -3.08 2.77
C GLY A 365 20.13 -3.54 2.72
N THR A 366 20.31 -4.85 2.72
CA THR A 366 21.61 -5.54 2.64
C THR A 366 21.43 -6.88 1.91
N GLU A 367 22.53 -7.60 1.68
CA GLU A 367 22.47 -8.96 1.11
C GLU A 367 21.62 -9.92 1.95
N GLU A 368 21.59 -9.73 3.28
CA GLU A 368 20.77 -10.53 4.20
C GLU A 368 19.30 -10.06 4.25
N ASN A 369 19.04 -8.80 3.91
CA ASN A 369 17.71 -8.19 3.91
C ASN A 369 17.45 -7.43 2.59
N PRO A 370 17.50 -8.12 1.42
CA PRO A 370 17.44 -7.45 0.12
C PRO A 370 16.05 -6.86 -0.18
N ASP A 371 14.99 -7.37 0.44
CA ASP A 371 13.62 -6.90 0.37
C ASP A 371 13.46 -5.45 0.84
N GLN A 372 14.24 -5.00 1.81
CA GLN A 372 14.19 -3.62 2.31
C GLN A 372 14.50 -2.57 1.24
N HIS A 373 15.29 -2.91 0.23
CA HIS A 373 15.53 -2.03 -0.91
C HIS A 373 14.31 -1.85 -1.81
N VAL A 374 13.44 -2.85 -1.89
CA VAL A 374 12.35 -2.94 -2.87
C VAL A 374 11.34 -1.81 -2.68
N ALA A 375 10.85 -1.61 -1.44
CA ALA A 375 9.85 -0.59 -1.12
C ALA A 375 10.31 0.81 -1.56
N LEU A 376 11.50 1.21 -1.11
CA LEU A 376 12.06 2.53 -1.41
C LEU A 376 12.32 2.72 -2.92
N LYS A 377 12.82 1.68 -3.61
CA LYS A 377 13.06 1.75 -5.06
C LYS A 377 11.77 1.78 -5.87
N ILE A 378 10.71 1.09 -5.46
CA ILE A 378 9.39 1.20 -6.10
C ILE A 378 8.84 2.61 -5.92
N ALA A 379 8.87 3.16 -4.71
CA ALA A 379 8.36 4.48 -4.42
C ALA A 379 9.15 5.57 -5.16
N SER A 380 10.49 5.52 -5.19
CA SER A 380 11.29 6.48 -5.95
C SER A 380 11.06 6.38 -7.45
N SER A 381 10.97 5.16 -7.99
CA SER A 381 10.64 4.94 -9.41
C SER A 381 9.27 5.51 -9.77
N ALA A 382 8.27 5.27 -8.93
CA ALA A 382 6.93 5.85 -9.10
C ALA A 382 6.96 7.39 -9.05
N ALA A 383 7.73 7.98 -8.12
CA ALA A 383 7.92 9.42 -8.05
C ALA A 383 8.49 9.99 -9.36
N HIS A 384 9.52 9.35 -9.94
CA HIS A 384 10.11 9.74 -11.22
C HIS A 384 9.10 9.61 -12.38
N HIS A 385 8.37 8.50 -12.44
CA HIS A 385 7.45 8.20 -13.53
C HIS A 385 6.17 9.03 -13.49
N PHE A 386 5.64 9.33 -12.31
CA PHE A 386 4.40 10.10 -12.15
C PHE A 386 4.64 11.58 -11.84
N GLY A 387 5.88 11.97 -11.57
CA GLY A 387 6.31 13.37 -11.44
C GLY A 387 6.08 13.94 -10.06
N SER A 388 6.07 13.12 -9.03
CA SER A 388 6.23 13.59 -7.66
C SER A 388 7.67 14.07 -7.49
N THR A 389 7.85 15.32 -7.11
CA THR A 389 9.19 15.88 -6.88
C THR A 389 9.70 15.58 -5.47
N ARG A 390 8.86 14.96 -4.64
CA ARG A 390 9.15 14.63 -3.26
C ARG A 390 8.73 13.19 -2.98
N LEU A 391 9.53 12.50 -2.18
CA LEU A 391 9.24 11.17 -1.66
C LEU A 391 9.25 11.23 -0.14
N LEU A 392 8.11 10.94 0.48
CA LEU A 392 7.94 10.83 1.92
C LEU A 392 8.21 9.39 2.36
N CYS A 393 8.94 9.22 3.45
CA CYS A 393 9.09 7.93 4.11
C CYS A 393 8.61 8.02 5.56
N GLU A 394 7.66 7.17 5.95
CA GLU A 394 7.47 6.85 7.36
C GLU A 394 8.71 6.07 7.81
N SER A 395 9.39 6.56 8.84
CA SER A 395 10.72 6.08 9.14
C SER A 395 10.96 5.95 10.64
N MET A 396 11.88 5.03 11.00
CA MET A 396 12.44 4.91 12.35
C MET A 396 11.47 4.42 13.43
N GLY A 397 10.26 3.96 13.09
CA GLY A 397 9.37 3.27 14.02
C GLY A 397 9.96 1.92 14.43
N GLY A 398 9.74 1.49 15.67
CA GLY A 398 10.25 0.20 16.16
C GLY A 398 11.77 0.11 16.28
N THR A 399 12.50 1.24 16.25
CA THR A 399 13.97 1.24 16.42
C THR A 399 14.42 1.12 17.88
N TYR A 400 13.48 1.05 18.80
CA TYR A 400 13.65 0.86 20.24
C TYR A 400 14.36 2.02 20.98
N TRP A 401 14.35 1.97 22.32
CA TRP A 401 14.85 3.05 23.17
C TRP A 401 16.38 3.23 23.18
N ASP A 402 17.11 2.30 22.65
CA ASP A 402 18.57 2.37 22.48
C ASP A 402 19.01 3.01 21.14
N CYS A 403 18.06 3.49 20.34
CA CYS A 403 18.35 4.15 19.07
C CYS A 403 19.10 5.48 19.29
N THR A 404 20.31 5.56 18.74
CA THR A 404 21.15 6.77 18.79
C THR A 404 20.92 7.66 17.58
N LEU A 405 21.34 8.93 17.67
CA LEU A 405 21.32 9.84 16.51
C LEU A 405 22.21 9.35 15.36
N GLU A 406 23.30 8.61 15.65
CA GLU A 406 24.15 8.01 14.65
C GLU A 406 23.41 6.89 13.88
N ARG A 407 22.64 6.06 14.59
CA ARG A 407 21.82 5.03 13.96
C ARG A 407 20.71 5.64 13.10
N MET A 408 20.02 6.67 13.61
CA MET A 408 19.02 7.41 12.84
C MET A 408 19.64 8.03 11.58
N LYS A 409 20.83 8.64 11.70
CA LYS A 409 21.57 9.19 10.56
C LYS A 409 21.97 8.10 9.55
N TRP A 410 22.37 6.92 10.00
CA TRP A 410 22.73 5.81 9.15
C TRP A 410 21.53 5.30 8.32
N ILE A 411 20.38 5.12 8.96
CA ILE A 411 19.12 4.78 8.29
C ILE A 411 18.76 5.87 7.27
N ALA A 412 18.69 7.13 7.71
CA ALA A 412 18.34 8.26 6.87
C ALA A 412 19.26 8.41 5.65
N ASN A 413 20.56 8.18 5.79
CA ASN A 413 21.50 8.26 4.66
C ASN A 413 21.20 7.23 3.58
N TRP A 414 20.80 6.03 3.97
CA TRP A 414 20.40 4.99 3.05
C TRP A 414 19.06 5.33 2.37
N GLU A 415 18.08 5.80 3.13
CA GLU A 415 16.79 6.25 2.60
C GLU A 415 16.96 7.42 1.62
N TYR A 416 17.81 8.43 1.97
CA TYR A 416 18.14 9.53 1.06
C TYR A 416 18.82 9.04 -0.22
N ALA A 417 19.73 8.08 -0.13
CA ALA A 417 20.41 7.52 -1.30
C ALA A 417 19.44 6.81 -2.26
N LEU A 418 18.30 6.33 -1.74
CA LEU A 418 17.23 5.68 -2.50
C LEU A 418 16.10 6.64 -2.92
N GLY A 419 16.25 7.95 -2.67
CA GLY A 419 15.36 8.98 -3.21
C GLY A 419 14.41 9.63 -2.19
N VAL A 420 14.40 9.22 -0.91
CA VAL A 420 13.59 9.86 0.12
C VAL A 420 14.03 11.32 0.32
N THR A 421 13.07 12.22 0.47
CA THR A 421 13.33 13.65 0.66
C THR A 421 12.50 14.30 1.76
N ILE A 422 11.52 13.58 2.32
CA ILE A 422 10.73 13.98 3.48
C ILE A 422 10.69 12.81 4.44
N PHE A 423 11.01 13.07 5.71
CA PHE A 423 11.04 12.04 6.75
C PHE A 423 9.87 12.21 7.70
N ASN A 424 8.96 11.26 7.68
CA ASN A 424 7.87 11.16 8.63
C ASN A 424 8.31 10.24 9.78
N ASN A 425 9.01 10.82 10.76
CA ASN A 425 9.53 10.04 11.87
C ASN A 425 8.39 9.47 12.73
N HIS A 426 8.42 8.18 12.96
CA HIS A 426 7.52 7.45 13.86
C HIS A 426 8.22 7.25 15.22
N GLY A 427 7.92 8.02 16.33
CA GLY A 427 7.00 9.14 16.32
C GLY A 427 7.21 9.96 17.58
N TYR A 428 6.52 11.08 17.70
CA TYR A 428 6.65 11.97 18.84
C TYR A 428 5.42 11.83 19.73
N HIS A 429 5.58 11.10 20.84
CA HIS A 429 4.49 10.82 21.78
C HIS A 429 4.15 12.07 22.60
N TYR A 430 2.87 12.39 22.73
CA TYR A 430 2.43 13.39 23.71
C TYR A 430 2.77 12.92 25.14
N SER A 431 2.61 11.62 25.42
CA SER A 431 2.94 11.00 26.71
C SER A 431 3.49 9.59 26.55
N ILE A 432 4.47 9.22 27.38
CA ILE A 432 5.02 7.86 27.49
C ILE A 432 4.59 7.16 28.78
N GLU A 433 3.58 7.68 29.47
CA GLU A 433 3.10 7.09 30.71
C GLU A 433 2.51 5.70 30.49
N GLY A 434 2.81 4.77 31.41
CA GLY A 434 2.29 3.40 31.37
C GLY A 434 2.73 2.62 30.13
N GLU A 435 1.78 1.98 29.44
CA GLU A 435 2.04 1.16 28.25
C GLU A 435 2.32 1.97 26.99
N ARG A 436 2.03 3.27 26.95
CA ARG A 436 2.28 4.16 25.80
C ARG A 436 3.74 4.13 25.33
N LYS A 437 4.70 3.95 26.27
CA LYS A 437 6.13 3.82 25.96
C LYS A 437 6.51 2.56 25.18
N ARG A 438 5.60 1.59 25.06
CA ARG A 438 5.80 0.33 24.32
C ARG A 438 5.19 0.35 22.93
N ASP A 439 4.42 1.40 22.61
CA ASP A 439 3.78 1.54 21.32
C ASP A 439 4.81 1.99 20.28
N TRP A 440 5.39 1.04 19.58
CA TRP A 440 6.41 1.22 18.52
C TRP A 440 7.53 2.20 18.92
N PRO A 441 8.28 1.94 20.01
CA PRO A 441 9.28 2.85 20.53
C PRO A 441 10.47 3.05 19.57
N PRO A 442 11.22 4.16 19.74
CA PRO A 442 11.16 5.09 20.86
C PRO A 442 10.19 6.25 20.63
N SER A 443 9.88 7.01 21.67
CA SER A 443 9.46 8.40 21.47
C SER A 443 10.69 9.21 21.08
N GLN A 444 10.74 9.71 19.85
CA GLN A 444 11.84 10.53 19.35
C GLN A 444 11.70 12.00 19.77
N PHE A 445 11.15 12.25 20.92
CA PHE A 445 10.85 13.57 21.47
C PHE A 445 11.61 13.83 22.78
N TYR A 446 11.20 14.82 23.54
CA TYR A 446 11.87 15.25 24.78
C TYR A 446 12.03 14.13 25.82
N HIS A 447 11.32 13.06 25.71
CA HIS A 447 11.46 11.86 26.53
C HIS A 447 12.80 11.15 26.31
N HIS A 448 13.48 11.42 25.19
CA HIS A 448 14.76 10.79 24.87
C HIS A 448 15.93 11.69 25.29
N THR A 449 16.99 11.06 25.82
CA THR A 449 18.13 11.78 26.41
C THR A 449 18.91 12.68 25.43
N TRP A 450 18.87 12.38 24.16
CA TRP A 450 19.55 13.17 23.12
C TRP A 450 18.70 14.34 22.57
N TRP A 451 17.46 14.54 23.00
CA TRP A 451 16.58 15.62 22.50
C TRP A 451 17.22 17.01 22.54
N LYS A 452 17.98 17.31 23.57
CA LYS A 452 18.68 18.60 23.68
C LYS A 452 19.62 18.88 22.50
N TYR A 453 20.12 17.84 21.81
CA TYR A 453 21.02 17.93 20.66
C TYR A 453 20.30 17.68 19.31
N TYR A 454 19.00 17.48 19.31
CA TYR A 454 18.25 17.06 18.14
C TYR A 454 18.29 18.06 16.99
N ASN A 455 18.48 19.36 17.28
CA ASN A 455 18.65 20.40 16.25
C ASN A 455 19.83 20.12 15.30
N TYR A 456 20.90 19.47 15.76
CA TYR A 456 22.01 19.09 14.86
C TYR A 456 21.59 18.04 13.85
N PHE A 457 20.72 17.13 14.26
CA PHE A 457 20.17 16.11 13.39
C PHE A 457 19.18 16.71 12.38
N THR A 458 18.23 17.53 12.84
CA THR A 458 17.25 18.16 11.94
C THR A 458 17.91 19.11 10.92
N GLU A 459 18.92 19.86 11.31
CA GLU A 459 19.72 20.67 10.39
C GLU A 459 20.47 19.82 9.36
N TYR A 460 21.02 18.69 9.77
CA TYR A 460 21.66 17.74 8.85
C TYR A 460 20.64 17.23 7.83
N MET A 461 19.48 16.78 8.30
CA MET A 461 18.41 16.26 7.46
C MET A 461 17.92 17.31 6.45
N ALA A 462 17.67 18.54 6.91
CA ALA A 462 17.23 19.62 6.03
C ALA A 462 18.27 19.98 4.94
N ARG A 463 19.59 20.00 5.28
CA ARG A 463 20.65 20.22 4.29
C ARG A 463 20.74 19.12 3.26
N LEU A 464 20.66 17.85 3.69
CA LEU A 464 20.73 16.71 2.80
C LEU A 464 19.47 16.64 1.91
N GLY A 465 18.30 16.86 2.50
CA GLY A 465 17.04 16.97 1.76
C GLY A 465 17.10 18.09 0.71
N HIS A 466 17.72 19.24 1.03
CA HIS A 466 17.86 20.33 0.08
C HIS A 466 18.80 20.00 -1.10
N ILE A 467 19.93 19.34 -0.85
CA ILE A 467 20.84 18.91 -1.93
C ILE A 467 20.17 17.90 -2.86
N LEU A 468 19.40 16.96 -2.29
CA LEU A 468 18.82 15.84 -3.03
C LEU A 468 17.43 16.16 -3.62
N SER A 469 16.86 17.34 -3.30
CA SER A 469 15.60 17.81 -3.87
C SER A 469 15.85 18.73 -5.06
N GLY A 470 14.92 18.78 -6.01
CA GLY A 470 14.98 19.72 -7.14
C GLY A 470 16.04 19.43 -8.20
N GLY A 471 16.79 18.34 -8.05
CA GLY A 471 17.69 17.81 -9.07
C GLY A 471 16.95 16.98 -10.12
N ARG A 472 17.71 16.45 -11.07
CA ARG A 472 17.24 15.43 -12.01
C ARG A 472 17.90 14.11 -11.65
N HIS A 473 17.09 13.10 -11.42
CA HIS A 473 17.55 11.72 -11.27
C HIS A 473 18.19 11.23 -12.59
N VAL A 474 19.22 10.41 -12.51
CA VAL A 474 19.90 9.87 -13.67
C VAL A 474 20.10 8.37 -13.51
N ALA A 475 19.20 7.60 -14.09
CA ALA A 475 19.34 6.15 -14.26
C ALA A 475 19.22 5.80 -15.74
N LYS A 476 19.89 4.73 -16.18
CA LYS A 476 19.82 4.23 -17.56
C LYS A 476 19.17 2.86 -17.65
N ILE A 477 18.81 2.29 -16.53
CA ILE A 477 18.31 0.93 -16.39
C ILE A 477 16.85 1.00 -15.93
N LEU A 478 15.98 0.28 -16.63
CA LEU A 478 14.65 -0.08 -16.16
C LEU A 478 14.67 -1.55 -15.75
N VAL A 479 14.09 -1.85 -14.60
CA VAL A 479 13.81 -3.22 -14.16
C VAL A 479 12.28 -3.40 -14.19
N LEU A 480 11.81 -4.40 -14.93
CA LEU A 480 10.37 -4.66 -15.01
C LEU A 480 9.83 -5.08 -13.65
N TYR A 481 8.75 -4.44 -13.19
CA TYR A 481 8.05 -4.86 -11.98
C TYR A 481 7.23 -6.12 -12.26
N PRO A 482 7.53 -7.28 -11.62
CA PRO A 482 7.04 -8.59 -12.06
C PRO A 482 5.63 -8.92 -11.58
N ILE A 483 4.79 -7.93 -11.28
CA ILE A 483 3.48 -8.13 -10.64
C ILE A 483 2.53 -9.01 -11.47
N ASN A 484 2.55 -8.90 -12.79
CA ASN A 484 1.68 -9.72 -13.64
C ASN A 484 2.04 -11.21 -13.55
N SER A 485 3.35 -11.51 -13.49
CA SER A 485 3.83 -12.87 -13.27
C SER A 485 3.58 -13.35 -11.84
N ALA A 486 3.65 -12.45 -10.86
CA ALA A 486 3.25 -12.74 -9.49
C ALA A 486 1.77 -13.16 -9.43
N TRP A 487 0.87 -12.39 -10.01
CA TRP A 487 -0.57 -12.71 -10.03
C TRP A 487 -0.90 -14.04 -10.69
N THR A 488 -0.26 -14.34 -11.82
CA THR A 488 -0.53 -15.61 -12.55
C THR A 488 -0.06 -16.84 -11.80
N ASN A 489 0.92 -16.70 -10.91
CA ASN A 489 1.50 -17.78 -10.12
C ASN A 489 1.13 -17.74 -8.62
N TYR A 490 0.38 -16.73 -8.17
CA TYR A 490 -0.07 -16.63 -6.80
C TYR A 490 -1.23 -17.61 -6.53
N LEU A 491 -1.16 -18.32 -5.39
CA LEU A 491 -2.23 -19.15 -4.84
C LEU A 491 -2.54 -18.71 -3.41
N PRO A 492 -3.82 -18.59 -3.03
CA PRO A 492 -4.20 -18.30 -1.64
C PRO A 492 -3.74 -19.33 -0.63
N SER A 493 -3.54 -20.59 -1.07
CA SER A 493 -3.07 -21.71 -0.25
C SER A 493 -1.56 -21.64 0.08
N GLY A 494 -0.86 -20.66 -0.46
CA GLY A 494 0.59 -20.49 -0.28
C GLY A 494 1.31 -20.18 -1.59
N ALA A 495 2.52 -19.67 -1.48
CA ALA A 495 3.34 -19.34 -2.64
C ALA A 495 3.76 -20.63 -3.39
N THR A 496 3.66 -20.61 -4.71
CA THR A 496 4.21 -21.67 -5.57
C THR A 496 5.73 -21.54 -5.66
N ASP A 497 6.42 -22.61 -6.06
CA ASP A 497 7.88 -22.58 -6.27
C ASP A 497 8.27 -21.47 -7.27
N ILE A 498 7.47 -21.29 -8.33
CA ILE A 498 7.70 -20.25 -9.33
C ILE A 498 7.49 -18.86 -8.72
N PHE A 499 6.47 -18.66 -7.91
CA PHE A 499 6.25 -17.39 -7.23
C PHE A 499 7.42 -17.05 -6.29
N ASN A 500 7.87 -18.03 -5.50
CA ASN A 500 9.03 -17.88 -4.61
C ASN A 500 10.30 -17.52 -5.38
N LEU A 501 10.53 -18.16 -6.54
CA LEU A 501 11.66 -17.84 -7.42
C LEU A 501 11.56 -16.39 -7.92
N ILE A 502 10.39 -15.96 -8.41
CA ILE A 502 10.20 -14.58 -8.90
C ILE A 502 10.52 -13.58 -7.80
N GLN A 503 9.99 -13.77 -6.59
CA GLN A 503 10.23 -12.87 -5.47
C GLN A 503 11.70 -12.85 -5.03
N ALA A 504 12.32 -14.01 -4.87
CA ALA A 504 13.71 -14.13 -4.42
C ALA A 504 14.69 -13.47 -5.40
N GLU A 505 14.56 -13.76 -6.69
CA GLU A 505 15.42 -13.20 -7.72
C GLU A 505 15.15 -11.70 -7.95
N PHE A 506 13.92 -11.24 -7.81
CA PHE A 506 13.59 -9.82 -7.86
C PHE A 506 14.30 -9.04 -6.74
N ASN A 507 14.28 -9.57 -5.51
CA ASN A 507 14.98 -8.99 -4.38
C ASN A 507 16.50 -9.04 -4.56
N TYR A 508 17.03 -10.18 -5.02
CA TYR A 508 18.46 -10.38 -5.27
C TYR A 508 19.00 -9.45 -6.37
N LEU A 509 18.26 -9.31 -7.48
CA LEU A 509 18.60 -8.39 -8.57
C LEU A 509 18.66 -6.94 -8.07
N THR A 510 17.68 -6.55 -7.25
CA THR A 510 17.60 -5.21 -6.65
C THR A 510 18.84 -4.90 -5.82
N ASP A 511 19.16 -5.76 -4.87
CA ASP A 511 20.36 -5.62 -4.02
C ASP A 511 21.66 -5.65 -4.85
N THR A 512 21.74 -6.56 -5.82
CA THR A 512 22.94 -6.70 -6.66
C THR A 512 23.22 -5.43 -7.47
N LEU A 513 22.22 -4.84 -8.11
CA LEU A 513 22.38 -3.59 -8.87
C LEU A 513 22.86 -2.46 -7.96
N LEU A 514 22.25 -2.29 -6.78
CA LEU A 514 22.61 -1.25 -5.82
C LEU A 514 24.03 -1.44 -5.27
N ARG A 515 24.43 -2.66 -4.92
CA ARG A 515 25.79 -2.96 -4.45
C ARG A 515 26.85 -2.75 -5.53
N LEU A 516 26.51 -2.94 -6.78
CA LEU A 516 27.39 -2.67 -7.93
C LEU A 516 27.36 -1.20 -8.36
N HIS A 517 26.64 -0.34 -7.63
CA HIS A 517 26.46 1.10 -7.93
C HIS A 517 25.80 1.38 -9.28
N PHE A 518 24.91 0.49 -9.73
CA PHE A 518 24.02 0.74 -10.86
C PHE A 518 22.68 1.20 -10.34
N ASP A 519 22.39 2.49 -10.50
CA ASP A 519 21.07 3.00 -10.21
C ASP A 519 20.09 2.65 -11.34
N PHE A 520 18.81 2.46 -10.97
CA PHE A 520 17.77 2.00 -11.87
C PHE A 520 16.41 2.47 -11.38
N ASP A 521 15.39 2.39 -12.24
CA ASP A 521 13.99 2.47 -11.84
C ASP A 521 13.24 1.17 -12.13
N PHE A 522 12.34 0.81 -11.24
CA PHE A 522 11.32 -0.19 -11.55
C PHE A 522 10.27 0.40 -12.51
N VAL A 523 9.73 -0.40 -13.40
CA VAL A 523 8.72 0.05 -14.33
C VAL A 523 7.51 -0.89 -14.37
N ASP A 524 6.33 -0.32 -14.18
CA ASP A 524 5.05 -0.99 -14.47
C ASP A 524 4.89 -1.19 -15.99
N GLU A 525 4.27 -2.29 -16.41
CA GLU A 525 4.09 -2.58 -17.83
C GLU A 525 3.27 -1.52 -18.58
N ASP A 526 2.26 -0.90 -17.97
CA ASP A 526 1.50 0.16 -18.62
C ASP A 526 2.36 1.40 -18.83
N VAL A 527 3.17 1.79 -17.85
CA VAL A 527 4.14 2.90 -17.99
C VAL A 527 5.17 2.60 -19.08
N LEU A 528 5.67 1.36 -19.15
CA LEU A 528 6.59 0.92 -20.21
C LEU A 528 5.94 1.00 -21.60
N ILE A 529 4.70 0.53 -21.75
CA ILE A 529 3.95 0.58 -23.01
C ILE A 529 3.77 2.03 -23.47
N ASP A 530 3.43 2.93 -22.57
CA ASP A 530 3.15 4.34 -22.87
C ASP A 530 4.43 5.19 -23.05
N SER A 531 5.61 4.66 -22.68
CA SER A 531 6.89 5.36 -22.84
C SER A 531 7.15 5.78 -24.29
N LYS A 532 7.84 6.89 -24.49
CA LYS A 532 8.29 7.29 -25.84
C LYS A 532 9.55 6.54 -26.21
N LEU A 533 9.58 5.96 -27.41
CA LEU A 533 10.74 5.25 -27.93
C LEU A 533 11.43 6.09 -29.01
N ASN A 534 12.73 6.33 -28.84
CA ASN A 534 13.55 7.07 -29.81
C ASN A 534 14.98 6.50 -29.84
N LYS A 535 15.40 5.97 -30.99
CA LYS A 535 16.77 5.47 -31.24
C LYS A 535 17.30 4.54 -30.14
N GLY A 536 16.49 3.55 -29.77
CA GLY A 536 16.87 2.57 -28.73
C GLY A 536 16.90 3.13 -27.30
N LYS A 537 16.17 4.22 -27.06
CA LYS A 537 15.98 4.80 -25.73
C LYS A 537 14.50 4.93 -25.41
N LEU A 538 14.14 4.55 -24.21
CA LEU A 538 12.80 4.74 -23.65
C LEU A 538 12.80 6.01 -22.81
N GLN A 539 11.89 6.92 -23.11
CA GLN A 539 11.69 8.14 -22.34
C GLN A 539 10.38 8.05 -21.56
N ILE A 540 10.48 8.20 -20.24
CA ILE A 540 9.35 8.32 -19.31
C ILE A 540 9.50 9.67 -18.62
N ARG A 541 8.61 10.61 -18.90
CA ARG A 541 8.74 12.02 -18.47
C ARG A 541 10.14 12.60 -18.76
N ASP A 542 10.90 12.91 -17.73
CA ASP A 542 12.22 13.52 -17.84
C ASP A 542 13.37 12.50 -17.82
N GLU A 543 13.08 11.22 -17.57
CA GLU A 543 14.05 10.12 -17.52
C GLU A 543 14.24 9.46 -18.89
N GLU A 544 15.46 8.98 -19.15
CA GLU A 544 15.84 8.32 -20.41
C GLU A 544 16.63 7.03 -20.12
N TYR A 545 16.09 5.90 -20.56
CA TYR A 545 16.63 4.57 -20.30
C TYR A 545 17.11 3.89 -21.56
N SER A 546 18.25 3.20 -21.49
CA SER A 546 18.87 2.48 -22.60
C SER A 546 18.99 0.97 -22.39
N LEU A 547 18.66 0.48 -21.21
CA LEU A 547 18.66 -0.92 -20.85
C LEU A 547 17.37 -1.27 -20.10
N VAL A 548 16.76 -2.40 -20.49
CA VAL A 548 15.66 -3.01 -19.75
C VAL A 548 16.11 -4.36 -19.22
N ILE A 549 15.88 -4.63 -17.94
CA ILE A 549 16.10 -5.93 -17.31
C ILE A 549 14.74 -6.53 -16.96
N LEU A 550 14.48 -7.73 -17.43
CA LEU A 550 13.35 -8.55 -17.01
C LEU A 550 13.87 -9.45 -15.88
N PRO A 551 13.39 -9.28 -14.63
CA PRO A 551 13.59 -10.29 -13.60
C PRO A 551 12.89 -11.59 -14.04
N PRO A 552 12.95 -12.71 -13.31
CA PRO A 552 12.19 -13.88 -13.69
C PRO A 552 10.71 -13.54 -13.87
N VAL A 553 10.24 -13.64 -15.10
CA VAL A 553 8.83 -13.38 -15.46
C VAL A 553 8.29 -14.51 -16.34
N THR A 554 7.11 -14.99 -15.99
CA THR A 554 6.43 -16.06 -16.75
C THR A 554 5.45 -15.49 -17.78
N HIS A 555 4.92 -14.30 -17.53
CA HIS A 555 3.90 -13.67 -18.37
C HIS A 555 4.14 -12.16 -18.46
N ILE A 556 4.02 -11.62 -19.65
CA ILE A 556 3.97 -10.18 -19.93
C ILE A 556 2.82 -9.88 -20.91
N LYS A 557 2.39 -8.63 -20.97
CA LYS A 557 1.38 -8.20 -21.94
C LYS A 557 1.93 -8.28 -23.37
N ALA A 558 1.09 -8.63 -24.34
CA ALA A 558 1.46 -8.63 -25.74
C ALA A 558 2.01 -7.27 -26.22
N ASP A 559 1.49 -6.17 -25.68
CA ASP A 559 1.96 -4.83 -26.04
C ASP A 559 3.29 -4.48 -25.36
N THR A 560 3.58 -5.02 -24.18
CA THR A 560 4.92 -4.98 -23.56
C THR A 560 5.93 -5.68 -24.46
N PHE A 561 5.63 -6.89 -24.93
CA PHE A 561 6.50 -7.60 -25.88
C PHE A 561 6.78 -6.77 -27.14
N LYS A 562 5.76 -6.22 -27.78
CA LYS A 562 5.92 -5.36 -28.98
C LYS A 562 6.77 -4.13 -28.70
N LYS A 563 6.61 -3.51 -27.52
CA LYS A 563 7.42 -2.36 -27.11
C LYS A 563 8.89 -2.75 -26.95
N LEU A 564 9.17 -3.87 -26.28
CA LEU A 564 10.53 -4.39 -26.08
C LEU A 564 11.18 -4.81 -27.41
N ASP A 565 10.45 -5.49 -28.29
CA ASP A 565 10.93 -5.84 -29.63
C ASP A 565 11.34 -4.60 -30.45
N SER A 566 10.48 -3.59 -30.44
CA SER A 566 10.77 -2.30 -31.09
C SER A 566 11.96 -1.58 -30.46
N PHE A 567 12.10 -1.67 -29.14
CA PHE A 567 13.21 -1.06 -28.39
C PHE A 567 14.54 -1.70 -28.77
N VAL A 568 14.63 -3.03 -28.77
CA VAL A 568 15.82 -3.78 -29.19
C VAL A 568 16.15 -3.54 -30.65
N SER A 569 15.15 -3.58 -31.54
CA SER A 569 15.32 -3.31 -32.98
C SER A 569 15.92 -1.93 -33.26
N GLN A 570 15.75 -0.95 -32.36
CA GLN A 570 16.33 0.39 -32.46
C GLN A 570 17.68 0.53 -31.73
N GLY A 571 18.24 -0.56 -31.18
CA GLY A 571 19.55 -0.58 -30.51
C GLY A 571 19.49 -0.45 -28.99
N GLY A 572 18.31 -0.57 -28.35
CA GLY A 572 18.17 -0.68 -26.90
C GLY A 572 18.67 -2.02 -26.37
N GLY A 573 19.19 -2.04 -25.15
CA GLY A 573 19.64 -3.26 -24.47
C GLY A 573 18.49 -3.96 -23.75
N LEU A 574 18.39 -5.29 -23.87
CA LEU A 574 17.44 -6.11 -23.11
C LEU A 574 18.17 -7.30 -22.49
N ILE A 575 17.97 -7.49 -21.20
CA ILE A 575 18.44 -8.66 -20.44
C ILE A 575 17.21 -9.35 -19.85
N ALA A 576 17.13 -10.67 -19.99
CA ALA A 576 16.17 -11.50 -19.28
C ALA A 576 16.93 -12.39 -18.30
N ASP A 577 16.51 -12.39 -17.05
CA ASP A 577 17.12 -13.20 -16.00
C ASP A 577 16.31 -14.48 -15.78
N THR A 578 16.99 -15.62 -15.70
CA THR A 578 16.49 -16.96 -15.30
C THR A 578 15.31 -17.50 -16.11
N LEU A 579 14.22 -16.74 -16.29
CA LEU A 579 13.00 -17.14 -17.01
C LEU A 579 12.72 -16.19 -18.19
N ILE A 580 12.26 -16.77 -19.29
CA ILE A 580 11.79 -16.02 -20.46
C ILE A 580 10.27 -16.09 -20.46
N PRO A 581 9.55 -14.98 -20.56
CA PRO A 581 8.08 -14.97 -20.55
C PRO A 581 7.50 -15.70 -21.76
N ASN A 582 6.36 -16.37 -21.55
CA ASN A 582 5.57 -17.03 -22.59
C ASN A 582 4.54 -16.09 -23.19
#